data_e8428aa02db1db16d283f97e6d860c02
#
_entry.id   e8428aa02db1db16d283f97e6d860c02
#
_cell.length_a   1.000
_cell.length_b   1.000
_cell.length_c   1.000
_cell.angle_alpha   90.00
_cell.angle_beta   90.00
_cell.angle_gamma   90.00
#
_symmetry.space_group_name_H-M   'P 1'
#
loop_
_entity.id
_entity.type
_entity.pdbx_description
1 polymer ?
#
loop_
_entity_poly.entity_id
_entity_poly.type
_entity_poly.pdbx_seq_one_letter_code
_entity_poly.pdbx_strand_id
1 'polypeptide(L)'
;MKKTYSIFILGLGFILGGCGASHWIKKGNQSYDAYAYADAVPNYKKALDKDGNNYQAKKKLADSYRLMNKPSMAEELYKDVVAMPENEAINHFHYGKVLMQRKKYAEAKKSFEEYAKAFPDDKVAKSLIDAAANPQKFDSKMDTCAYELKLIPVSGLVTALGASPYNFGYVFAGEGAIAEEAGAKGRNPYTGNAYMDMYFMKKDKAGKWSAPEALKGGANAEFHDAFPSFTPDGQTMYFTRTQQEGGKMKLNKENVSNLEILKASFVDGEWTNVESFIHNSPDFSNGHPALSSDGKTMFFSSDRPGGYGATDIYMSKWNGTSWDAPVNLGPMINTAGREVMPHIGFDDKLYFSSDGHAGLGGLDIFSTSQNGGSWSMPSNVKSPINSSDDDFSFTLDAEGKIGNVTSSRSGVDMMYEVIYKDLVIPVEVCLLDKESRKPASGLMVYATNKDNGQVDSTMAGSDGKAYFRLKGNFNYTINARSAAFLTNSFELSTKDRSCAQVIKTCDESKVLEVEAPDFAKEYDIRDIYYDYNKWNIRPDAAIQLDKLVTLLENNPTFKIELGSHTDCRGSEEYNQKLSENRAKAVVKYCTLRDIDPKRLTFKGYGESVPKSACVCETCTEEEWQKDRRTVFKLVK
;
A
#
# COMPACT_ATOMS: atom_id res chain seq x y z
N MET A 1 14.51 33.54 87.74
CA MET A 1 14.14 32.43 86.87
C MET A 1 13.43 32.99 85.67
N LYS A 2 14.17 33.14 84.58
CA LYS A 2 13.64 33.65 83.25
C LYS A 2 13.17 32.43 82.49
N LYS A 3 11.88 32.34 82.14
CA LYS A 3 11.33 31.37 81.23
C LYS A 3 11.39 31.94 79.80
N THR A 4 12.20 31.30 78.97
CA THR A 4 12.33 31.59 77.49
C THR A 4 11.20 30.82 76.79
N TYR A 5 10.33 31.54 76.05
CA TYR A 5 9.37 30.98 75.13
C TYR A 5 9.98 30.97 73.76
N SER A 6 10.24 29.77 73.21
CA SER A 6 10.59 29.58 71.79
C SER A 6 9.31 29.56 70.94
N ILE A 7 9.15 30.56 70.14
CA ILE A 7 8.07 30.63 69.12
C ILE A 7 8.51 29.79 67.93
N PHE A 8 7.80 28.69 67.69
CA PHE A 8 7.88 27.92 66.44
C PHE A 8 7.10 28.71 65.38
N ILE A 9 7.80 29.34 64.47
CA ILE A 9 7.22 29.84 63.21
C ILE A 9 7.25 28.64 62.25
N LEU A 10 6.14 27.87 62.17
CA LEU A 10 5.89 26.88 61.14
C LEU A 10 5.34 27.58 59.90
N GLY A 11 5.97 27.30 58.78
CA GLY A 11 5.81 27.97 57.50
C GLY A 11 4.38 28.11 56.96
N LEU A 12 3.99 29.31 56.72
CA LEU A 12 2.94 29.73 55.80
C LEU A 12 3.60 30.22 54.49
N GLY A 13 4.23 29.29 53.78
CA GLY A 13 4.97 29.60 52.55
C GLY A 13 4.41 28.96 51.27
N PHE A 14 3.26 28.25 51.33
CA PHE A 14 2.83 27.44 50.20
C PHE A 14 1.44 27.77 49.61
N ILE A 15 0.80 28.89 49.92
CA ILE A 15 -0.58 29.20 49.43
C ILE A 15 -0.64 30.39 48.47
N LEU A 16 0.46 31.09 48.15
CA LEU A 16 0.41 32.24 47.24
C LEU A 16 0.69 31.91 45.74
N GLY A 17 1.10 30.68 45.41
CA GLY A 17 1.34 30.25 44.03
C GLY A 17 0.08 29.84 43.28
N GLY A 18 -0.91 29.25 43.97
CA GLY A 18 -2.07 28.66 43.32
C GLY A 18 -3.08 29.59 42.67
N CYS A 19 -3.27 30.80 43.25
CA CYS A 19 -4.23 31.77 42.71
C CYS A 19 -3.84 32.31 41.32
N GLY A 20 -2.55 32.42 41.01
CA GLY A 20 -2.05 32.89 39.73
C GLY A 20 -2.17 31.86 38.60
N ALA A 21 -1.86 30.57 38.87
CA ALA A 21 -1.94 29.50 37.88
C ALA A 21 -3.38 29.19 37.52
N SER A 22 -4.29 29.09 38.50
CA SER A 22 -5.72 28.81 38.28
C SER A 22 -6.41 29.78 37.32
N HIS A 23 -6.05 31.07 37.36
CA HIS A 23 -6.57 32.05 36.45
C HIS A 23 -6.20 31.75 34.97
N TRP A 24 -4.95 31.40 34.73
CA TRP A 24 -4.47 31.08 33.40
C TRP A 24 -4.99 29.74 32.90
N ILE A 25 -5.14 28.74 33.77
CA ILE A 25 -5.79 27.46 33.45
C ILE A 25 -7.23 27.69 33.01
N LYS A 26 -7.99 28.50 33.75
CA LYS A 26 -9.39 28.84 33.36
C LYS A 26 -9.46 29.47 31.99
N LYS A 27 -8.57 30.43 31.67
CA LYS A 27 -8.50 31.04 30.34
C LYS A 27 -8.08 30.04 29.26
N GLY A 28 -7.09 29.20 29.55
CA GLY A 28 -6.67 28.13 28.65
C GLY A 28 -7.81 27.16 28.34
N ASN A 29 -8.56 26.74 29.37
CA ASN A 29 -9.71 25.86 29.21
C ASN A 29 -10.81 26.48 28.35
N GLN A 30 -11.13 27.76 28.53
CA GLN A 30 -12.11 28.48 27.69
C GLN A 30 -11.72 28.43 26.22
N SER A 31 -10.44 28.65 25.89
CA SER A 31 -9.94 28.54 24.52
C SER A 31 -9.94 27.09 24.04
N TYR A 32 -9.47 26.18 24.86
CA TYR A 32 -9.38 24.75 24.54
C TYR A 32 -10.76 24.13 24.23
N ASP A 33 -11.76 24.41 25.08
CA ASP A 33 -13.12 23.88 24.93
C ASP A 33 -13.84 24.49 23.73
N ALA A 34 -13.39 25.66 23.24
CA ALA A 34 -13.82 26.27 21.97
C ALA A 34 -12.95 25.86 20.77
N TYR A 35 -12.13 24.79 20.89
CA TYR A 35 -11.18 24.31 19.86
C TYR A 35 -10.13 25.35 19.42
N ALA A 36 -9.95 26.43 20.16
CA ALA A 36 -9.00 27.50 19.90
C ALA A 36 -7.62 27.14 20.51
N TYR A 37 -7.00 26.06 20.03
CA TYR A 37 -5.80 25.48 20.63
C TYR A 37 -4.58 26.42 20.57
N ALA A 38 -4.42 27.18 19.47
CA ALA A 38 -3.36 28.16 19.35
C ALA A 38 -3.49 29.27 20.38
N ASP A 39 -4.72 29.61 20.79
CA ASP A 39 -5.01 30.61 21.85
C ASP A 39 -4.92 30.01 23.26
N ALA A 40 -5.14 28.69 23.40
CA ALA A 40 -5.00 28.00 24.68
C ALA A 40 -3.52 27.85 25.09
N VAL A 41 -2.62 27.58 24.14
CA VAL A 41 -1.17 27.35 24.39
C VAL A 41 -0.52 28.45 25.24
N PRO A 42 -0.59 29.76 24.91
CA PRO A 42 0.05 30.80 25.72
C PRO A 42 -0.53 30.91 27.13
N ASN A 43 -1.80 30.57 27.32
CA ASN A 43 -2.43 30.58 28.65
C ASN A 43 -1.91 29.43 29.53
N TYR A 44 -1.83 28.19 28.97
CA TYR A 44 -1.25 27.08 29.72
C TYR A 44 0.25 27.27 30.02
N LYS A 45 1.02 27.87 29.09
CA LYS A 45 2.42 28.24 29.37
C LYS A 45 2.52 29.19 30.55
N LYS A 46 1.71 30.25 30.59
CA LYS A 46 1.66 31.19 31.73
C LYS A 46 1.24 30.51 33.04
N ALA A 47 0.38 29.50 32.98
CA ALA A 47 0.03 28.69 34.15
C ALA A 47 1.24 27.90 34.65
N LEU A 48 2.00 27.27 33.75
CA LEU A 48 3.20 26.51 34.08
C LEU A 48 4.37 27.39 34.54
N ASP A 49 4.46 28.64 34.08
CA ASP A 49 5.41 29.63 34.63
C ASP A 49 5.15 29.92 36.12
N LYS A 50 3.91 29.76 36.60
CA LYS A 50 3.51 29.98 38.01
C LYS A 50 3.56 28.68 38.83
N ASP A 51 3.26 27.57 38.22
CA ASP A 51 3.23 26.23 38.82
C ASP A 51 3.68 25.19 37.80
N GLY A 52 4.99 24.99 37.71
CA GLY A 52 5.65 24.14 36.71
C GLY A 52 5.25 22.66 36.77
N ASN A 53 4.65 22.20 37.86
CA ASN A 53 4.21 20.82 38.06
C ASN A 53 2.68 20.66 37.97
N ASN A 54 1.97 21.67 37.48
CA ASN A 54 0.53 21.58 37.34
C ASN A 54 0.10 20.57 36.30
N TYR A 55 -0.46 19.45 36.72
CA TYR A 55 -0.90 18.35 35.90
C TYR A 55 -1.89 18.80 34.80
N GLN A 56 -2.95 19.54 35.17
CA GLN A 56 -3.99 19.97 34.23
C GLN A 56 -3.44 20.86 33.14
N ALA A 57 -2.55 21.80 33.50
CA ALA A 57 -1.93 22.68 32.54
C ALA A 57 -0.98 21.91 31.59
N LYS A 58 -0.16 20.97 32.11
CA LYS A 58 0.71 20.14 31.28
C LYS A 58 -0.08 19.26 30.33
N LYS A 59 -1.11 18.54 30.84
CA LYS A 59 -1.97 17.67 30.05
C LYS A 59 -2.64 18.44 28.91
N LYS A 60 -3.33 19.54 29.23
CA LYS A 60 -4.05 20.34 28.21
C LYS A 60 -3.11 21.02 27.23
N LEU A 61 -1.90 21.40 27.62
CA LEU A 61 -0.87 21.91 26.71
C LEU A 61 -0.36 20.81 25.78
N ALA A 62 -0.14 19.60 26.28
CA ALA A 62 0.24 18.43 25.47
C ALA A 62 -0.86 18.09 24.44
N ASP A 63 -2.13 18.04 24.89
CA ASP A 63 -3.29 17.84 24.04
C ASP A 63 -3.40 18.92 22.96
N SER A 64 -3.21 20.20 23.32
CA SER A 64 -3.25 21.31 22.38
C SER A 64 -2.19 21.15 21.27
N TYR A 65 -0.95 20.79 21.63
CA TYR A 65 0.09 20.55 20.63
C TYR A 65 -0.18 19.33 19.75
N ARG A 66 -0.70 18.22 20.34
CA ARG A 66 -1.09 17.04 19.58
C ARG A 66 -2.18 17.36 18.56
N LEU A 67 -3.22 18.09 19.00
CA LEU A 67 -4.34 18.49 18.14
C LEU A 67 -3.94 19.47 17.05
N MET A 68 -2.93 20.32 17.30
CA MET A 68 -2.33 21.21 16.30
C MET A 68 -1.28 20.51 15.41
N ASN A 69 -1.18 19.19 15.45
CA ASN A 69 -0.17 18.38 14.74
C ASN A 69 1.27 18.87 14.98
N LYS A 70 1.63 19.07 16.27
CA LYS A 70 2.98 19.44 16.73
C LYS A 70 3.57 18.31 17.60
N PRO A 71 3.84 17.13 17.01
CA PRO A 71 4.16 15.92 17.78
C PRO A 71 5.43 16.05 18.64
N SER A 72 6.44 16.79 18.17
CA SER A 72 7.67 17.00 18.96
C SER A 72 7.41 17.73 20.28
N MET A 73 6.55 18.77 20.24
CA MET A 73 6.21 19.54 21.44
C MET A 73 5.26 18.77 22.37
N ALA A 74 4.35 18.00 21.78
CA ALA A 74 3.44 17.14 22.54
C ALA A 74 4.19 16.00 23.26
N GLU A 75 5.20 15.40 22.61
CA GLU A 75 5.98 14.29 23.17
C GLU A 75 6.66 14.66 24.48
N GLU A 76 7.35 15.82 24.54
CA GLU A 76 8.06 16.27 25.73
C GLU A 76 7.11 16.41 26.93
N LEU A 77 5.92 16.97 26.69
CA LEU A 77 4.93 17.18 27.74
C LEU A 77 4.24 15.88 28.17
N TYR A 78 3.86 15.01 27.22
CA TYR A 78 3.23 13.73 27.53
C TYR A 78 4.16 12.82 28.32
N LYS A 79 5.47 12.85 28.04
CA LYS A 79 6.47 12.12 28.83
C LYS A 79 6.39 12.46 30.33
N ASP A 80 6.23 13.75 30.63
CA ASP A 80 6.03 14.22 32.01
C ASP A 80 4.65 13.80 32.54
N VAL A 81 3.57 14.04 31.76
CA VAL A 81 2.19 13.78 32.15
C VAL A 81 1.98 12.33 32.55
N VAL A 82 2.47 11.35 31.76
CA VAL A 82 2.30 9.93 32.06
C VAL A 82 3.11 9.45 33.25
N ALA A 83 4.08 10.23 33.73
CA ALA A 83 4.87 9.96 34.91
C ALA A 83 4.29 10.57 36.19
N MET A 84 3.27 11.45 36.07
CA MET A 84 2.65 12.10 37.25
C MET A 84 1.67 11.20 37.96
N PRO A 85 1.53 11.32 39.30
CA PRO A 85 0.59 10.49 40.08
C PRO A 85 -0.88 10.61 39.65
N GLU A 86 -1.28 11.77 39.14
CA GLU A 86 -2.63 12.10 38.65
C GLU A 86 -2.91 11.56 37.25
N ASN A 87 -1.95 10.85 36.66
CA ASN A 87 -2.07 10.38 35.26
C ASN A 87 -3.31 9.52 35.05
N GLU A 88 -4.02 9.80 33.97
CA GLU A 88 -5.17 9.03 33.49
C GLU A 88 -4.73 8.08 32.35
N ALA A 89 -5.33 6.89 32.26
CA ALA A 89 -4.97 5.90 31.24
C ALA A 89 -5.01 6.45 29.81
N ILE A 90 -5.97 7.34 29.50
CA ILE A 90 -6.14 7.92 28.16
C ILE A 90 -4.89 8.71 27.70
N ASN A 91 -4.10 9.25 28.61
CA ASN A 91 -2.88 9.97 28.26
C ASN A 91 -1.82 9.03 27.65
N HIS A 92 -1.78 7.77 28.08
CA HIS A 92 -0.94 6.75 27.47
C HIS A 92 -1.36 6.47 26.02
N PHE A 93 -2.66 6.46 25.74
CA PHE A 93 -3.16 6.31 24.36
C PHE A 93 -2.73 7.50 23.47
N HIS A 94 -2.95 8.73 23.94
CA HIS A 94 -2.53 9.92 23.20
C HIS A 94 -1.00 10.00 23.03
N TYR A 95 -0.25 9.67 24.09
CA TYR A 95 1.21 9.61 24.02
C TYR A 95 1.70 8.56 23.02
N GLY A 96 1.07 7.37 23.01
CA GLY A 96 1.35 6.32 22.03
C GLY A 96 1.16 6.80 20.59
N LYS A 97 0.07 7.52 20.30
CA LYS A 97 -0.16 8.11 18.95
C LYS A 97 0.93 9.13 18.59
N VAL A 98 1.33 9.99 19.51
CA VAL A 98 2.44 10.96 19.29
C VAL A 98 3.76 10.22 19.06
N LEU A 99 4.05 9.16 19.79
CA LEU A 99 5.26 8.36 19.62
C LEU A 99 5.28 7.63 18.26
N MET A 100 4.14 7.18 17.74
CA MET A 100 4.03 6.65 16.37
C MET A 100 4.46 7.70 15.34
N GLN A 101 3.92 8.91 15.42
CA GLN A 101 4.31 10.04 14.55
C GLN A 101 5.82 10.36 14.66
N ARG A 102 6.43 10.14 15.82
CA ARG A 102 7.86 10.31 16.06
C ARG A 102 8.70 9.08 15.67
N LYS A 103 8.11 8.05 15.06
CA LYS A 103 8.75 6.77 14.70
C LYS A 103 9.33 6.00 15.89
N LYS A 104 8.87 6.30 17.10
CA LYS A 104 9.29 5.64 18.35
C LYS A 104 8.38 4.45 18.64
N TYR A 105 8.29 3.53 17.70
CA TYR A 105 7.31 2.44 17.70
C TYR A 105 7.41 1.53 18.95
N ALA A 106 8.62 1.22 19.40
CA ALA A 106 8.80 0.39 20.59
C ALA A 106 8.27 1.07 21.88
N GLU A 107 8.42 2.39 22.00
CA GLU A 107 7.89 3.19 23.09
C GLU A 107 6.37 3.37 22.94
N ALA A 108 5.88 3.59 21.72
CA ALA A 108 4.46 3.68 21.40
C ALA A 108 3.71 2.41 21.82
N LYS A 109 4.25 1.23 21.46
CA LYS A 109 3.69 -0.07 21.87
C LYS A 109 3.52 -0.15 23.37
N LYS A 110 4.57 0.16 24.15
CA LYS A 110 4.50 0.15 25.61
C LYS A 110 3.42 1.09 26.16
N SER A 111 3.31 2.28 25.57
CA SER A 111 2.33 3.27 25.97
C SER A 111 0.89 2.78 25.70
N PHE A 112 0.63 2.19 24.53
CA PHE A 112 -0.66 1.57 24.23
C PHE A 112 -0.97 0.36 25.12
N GLU A 113 0.04 -0.45 25.47
CA GLU A 113 -0.12 -1.58 26.40
C GLU A 113 -0.51 -1.10 27.82
N GLU A 114 0.03 0.04 28.30
CA GLU A 114 -0.40 0.65 29.56
C GLU A 114 -1.86 1.10 29.50
N TYR A 115 -2.28 1.75 28.41
CA TYR A 115 -3.69 2.10 28.20
C TYR A 115 -4.60 0.86 28.17
N ALA A 116 -4.19 -0.19 27.47
CA ALA A 116 -4.99 -1.41 27.30
C ALA A 116 -5.21 -2.18 28.60
N LYS A 117 -4.41 -1.93 29.67
CA LYS A 117 -4.69 -2.50 31.02
C LYS A 117 -6.01 -1.99 31.60
N ALA A 118 -6.37 -0.73 31.31
CA ALA A 118 -7.63 -0.13 31.73
C ALA A 118 -8.78 -0.40 30.74
N PHE A 119 -8.46 -0.54 29.46
CA PHE A 119 -9.43 -0.71 28.37
C PHE A 119 -9.08 -1.93 27.50
N PRO A 120 -9.19 -3.17 28.03
CA PRO A 120 -8.72 -4.38 27.36
C PRO A 120 -9.51 -4.74 26.09
N ASP A 121 -10.71 -4.21 25.92
CA ASP A 121 -11.58 -4.51 24.78
C ASP A 121 -11.53 -3.45 23.67
N ASP A 122 -10.73 -2.39 23.84
CA ASP A 122 -10.54 -1.36 22.82
C ASP A 122 -9.84 -1.94 21.58
N LYS A 123 -10.61 -2.02 20.48
CA LYS A 123 -10.15 -2.59 19.20
C LYS A 123 -9.11 -1.71 18.53
N VAL A 124 -9.24 -0.37 18.64
CA VAL A 124 -8.28 0.57 18.07
C VAL A 124 -6.94 0.45 18.78
N ALA A 125 -6.94 0.39 20.11
CA ALA A 125 -5.71 0.19 20.89
C ALA A 125 -5.01 -1.12 20.50
N LYS A 126 -5.76 -2.22 20.36
CA LYS A 126 -5.20 -3.52 19.90
C LYS A 126 -4.58 -3.42 18.53
N SER A 127 -5.24 -2.73 17.59
CA SER A 127 -4.75 -2.49 16.23
C SER A 127 -3.45 -1.68 16.23
N LEU A 128 -3.39 -0.61 17.03
CA LEU A 128 -2.20 0.24 17.16
C LEU A 128 -1.04 -0.46 17.88
N ILE A 129 -1.31 -1.36 18.85
CA ILE A 129 -0.27 -2.21 19.47
C ILE A 129 0.36 -3.13 18.41
N ASP A 130 -0.44 -3.80 17.55
CA ASP A 130 0.10 -4.64 16.48
C ASP A 130 0.88 -3.81 15.46
N ALA A 131 0.37 -2.64 15.07
CA ALA A 131 1.05 -1.74 14.15
C ALA A 131 2.41 -1.28 14.72
N ALA A 132 2.45 -0.85 15.97
CA ALA A 132 3.68 -0.44 16.66
C ALA A 132 4.67 -1.60 16.85
N ALA A 133 4.18 -2.83 17.00
CA ALA A 133 5.03 -4.02 17.07
C ALA A 133 5.61 -4.42 15.71
N ASN A 134 4.94 -4.09 14.62
CA ASN A 134 5.25 -4.55 13.26
C ASN A 134 5.22 -3.43 12.22
N PRO A 135 5.90 -2.28 12.42
CA PRO A 135 5.83 -1.14 11.50
C PRO A 135 6.30 -1.49 10.07
N GLN A 136 7.16 -2.50 9.94
CA GLN A 136 7.64 -2.99 8.64
C GLN A 136 6.53 -3.58 7.75
N LYS A 137 5.35 -3.91 8.28
CA LYS A 137 4.18 -4.33 7.48
C LYS A 137 3.65 -3.18 6.61
N PHE A 138 3.85 -1.94 7.06
CA PHE A 138 3.37 -0.71 6.43
C PHE A 138 4.50 0.09 5.76
N ASP A 139 5.75 -0.13 6.18
CA ASP A 139 6.94 0.44 5.56
C ASP A 139 7.44 -0.52 4.47
N SER A 140 6.72 -0.56 3.37
CA SER A 140 7.06 -1.43 2.25
C SER A 140 8.23 -0.86 1.47
N LYS A 141 9.42 -1.44 1.67
CA LYS A 141 10.58 -1.18 0.79
C LYS A 141 10.31 -1.52 -0.68
N MET A 142 9.22 -2.22 -0.96
CA MET A 142 8.81 -2.61 -2.31
C MET A 142 8.13 -1.44 -3.04
N ASP A 143 7.26 -0.70 -2.35
CA ASP A 143 6.50 0.38 -2.97
C ASP A 143 7.31 1.67 -3.11
N THR A 144 8.41 1.83 -2.36
CA THR A 144 9.33 2.99 -2.49
C THR A 144 9.98 3.10 -3.88
N CYS A 145 9.95 2.02 -4.69
CA CYS A 145 10.44 2.07 -6.07
C CYS A 145 9.31 2.20 -7.09
N ALA A 146 8.09 1.83 -6.70
CA ALA A 146 6.91 1.95 -7.56
C ALA A 146 6.37 3.39 -7.55
N TYR A 147 6.58 4.13 -6.46
CA TYR A 147 6.09 5.49 -6.34
C TYR A 147 7.22 6.48 -6.05
N GLU A 148 7.21 7.61 -6.75
CA GLU A 148 8.01 8.78 -6.44
C GLU A 148 7.08 9.87 -5.93
N LEU A 149 7.45 10.50 -4.81
CA LEU A 149 6.73 11.65 -4.28
C LEU A 149 7.56 12.91 -4.52
N LYS A 150 6.96 13.91 -5.17
CA LYS A 150 7.57 15.21 -5.42
C LYS A 150 6.74 16.31 -4.75
N LEU A 151 7.36 17.10 -3.90
CA LEU A 151 6.71 18.27 -3.33
C LEU A 151 6.22 19.20 -4.46
N ILE A 152 4.93 19.56 -4.43
CA ILE A 152 4.35 20.51 -5.36
C ILE A 152 4.67 21.92 -4.83
N PRO A 153 5.38 22.76 -5.61
CA PRO A 153 5.74 24.09 -5.16
C PRO A 153 4.51 25.02 -5.15
N VAL A 154 4.13 25.51 -3.99
CA VAL A 154 3.02 26.47 -3.81
C VAL A 154 3.57 27.79 -3.26
N SER A 155 3.80 28.76 -4.13
CA SER A 155 4.32 30.04 -3.71
C SER A 155 3.27 30.89 -2.99
N GLY A 156 3.66 31.52 -1.88
CA GLY A 156 2.79 32.43 -1.13
C GLY A 156 1.82 31.76 -0.15
N LEU A 157 1.84 30.42 -0.05
CA LEU A 157 1.04 29.66 0.90
C LEU A 157 1.93 28.99 1.96
N VAL A 158 1.42 28.90 3.19
CA VAL A 158 2.08 28.22 4.32
C VAL A 158 1.72 26.73 4.30
N THR A 159 0.48 26.41 3.93
CA THR A 159 -0.02 25.06 3.77
C THR A 159 -0.73 24.91 2.42
N ALA A 160 -0.79 23.69 1.90
CA ALA A 160 -1.56 23.36 0.70
C ALA A 160 -2.05 21.92 0.78
N LEU A 161 -3.35 21.70 0.68
CA LEU A 161 -3.95 20.41 0.99
C LEU A 161 -5.25 20.16 0.22
N GLY A 162 -5.67 18.89 0.18
CA GLY A 162 -6.98 18.51 -0.30
C GLY A 162 -7.18 18.71 -1.81
N ALA A 163 -6.16 18.44 -2.62
CA ALA A 163 -6.22 18.67 -4.05
C ALA A 163 -7.19 17.72 -4.76
N SER A 164 -8.06 18.29 -5.58
CA SER A 164 -8.93 17.56 -6.53
C SER A 164 -8.58 17.90 -7.97
N PRO A 165 -8.50 16.89 -8.86
CA PRO A 165 -8.25 17.12 -10.29
C PRO A 165 -9.35 18.00 -10.92
N TYR A 166 -8.95 19.01 -11.68
CA TYR A 166 -9.86 19.91 -12.41
C TYR A 166 -9.14 20.57 -13.60
N ASN A 167 -9.72 20.53 -14.79
CA ASN A 167 -9.24 21.25 -15.99
C ASN A 167 -7.71 21.14 -16.24
N PHE A 168 -7.18 19.91 -16.23
CA PHE A 168 -5.74 19.62 -16.40
C PHE A 168 -4.84 20.22 -15.31
N GLY A 169 -5.40 20.50 -14.13
CA GLY A 169 -4.73 21.01 -12.95
C GLY A 169 -5.38 20.50 -11.70
N TYR A 170 -5.15 21.21 -10.60
CA TYR A 170 -5.75 20.90 -9.30
C TYR A 170 -6.44 22.14 -8.73
N VAL A 171 -7.61 21.93 -8.12
CA VAL A 171 -8.18 22.85 -7.13
C VAL A 171 -7.88 22.26 -5.77
N PHE A 172 -7.36 23.09 -4.87
CA PHE A 172 -6.89 22.70 -3.53
C PHE A 172 -7.13 23.83 -2.53
N ALA A 173 -7.07 23.51 -1.24
CA ALA A 173 -7.12 24.51 -0.17
C ALA A 173 -5.72 24.92 0.28
N GLY A 174 -5.55 26.17 0.69
CA GLY A 174 -4.30 26.66 1.23
C GLY A 174 -4.47 27.80 2.24
N GLU A 175 -3.56 27.87 3.19
CA GLU A 175 -3.48 28.96 4.16
C GLU A 175 -2.39 29.96 3.71
N GLY A 176 -2.77 31.21 3.55
CA GLY A 176 -1.80 32.29 3.32
C GLY A 176 -0.99 32.63 4.58
N ALA A 177 0.14 33.29 4.40
CA ALA A 177 0.87 33.88 5.53
C ALA A 177 0.04 35.00 6.15
N ILE A 178 -0.09 35.02 7.48
CA ILE A 178 -0.67 36.16 8.20
C ILE A 178 0.37 37.27 8.23
N ALA A 179 0.01 38.44 7.72
CA ALA A 179 0.82 39.61 7.91
C ALA A 179 0.92 39.96 9.41
N GLU A 180 2.10 40.23 9.93
CA GLU A 180 2.31 40.57 11.36
C GLU A 180 1.41 41.74 11.82
N GLU A 181 0.99 42.59 10.89
CA GLU A 181 0.14 43.78 11.12
C GLU A 181 -1.37 43.44 11.18
N ALA A 182 -1.81 42.26 10.76
CA ALA A 182 -3.25 41.93 10.63
C ALA A 182 -3.96 41.70 11.97
N GLY A 183 -3.23 41.55 13.06
CA GLY A 183 -3.78 41.30 14.40
C GLY A 183 -4.56 40.00 14.47
N ALA A 184 -5.50 39.88 15.44
CA ALA A 184 -6.32 38.68 15.63
C ALA A 184 -7.44 38.50 14.58
N LYS A 185 -7.69 39.48 13.72
CA LYS A 185 -8.71 39.39 12.66
C LYS A 185 -8.17 38.59 11.48
N GLY A 186 -8.93 37.59 11.06
CA GLY A 186 -8.53 36.68 9.95
C GLY A 186 -7.60 35.55 10.36
N ARG A 187 -7.33 35.37 11.67
CA ARG A 187 -6.54 34.26 12.20
C ARG A 187 -7.42 33.13 12.70
N ASN A 188 -7.18 31.94 12.19
CA ASN A 188 -7.81 30.73 12.69
C ASN A 188 -7.30 30.41 14.12
N PRO A 189 -8.17 30.38 15.13
CA PRO A 189 -7.76 30.14 16.51
C PRO A 189 -7.34 28.69 16.78
N TYR A 190 -7.66 27.75 15.89
CA TYR A 190 -7.25 26.35 15.99
C TYR A 190 -5.74 26.19 15.71
N THR A 191 -5.26 26.66 14.55
CA THR A 191 -3.86 26.52 14.11
C THR A 191 -3.01 27.73 14.43
N GLY A 192 -3.60 28.91 14.47
CA GLY A 192 -2.91 30.21 14.54
C GLY A 192 -2.55 30.80 13.18
N ASN A 193 -2.85 30.11 12.07
CA ASN A 193 -2.62 30.55 10.69
C ASN A 193 -3.83 31.34 10.15
N ALA A 194 -3.79 31.72 8.87
CA ALA A 194 -4.96 32.26 8.17
C ALA A 194 -6.06 31.19 7.99
N TYR A 195 -7.26 31.61 7.63
CA TYR A 195 -8.27 30.66 7.15
C TYR A 195 -7.89 30.16 5.76
N MET A 196 -8.37 28.96 5.42
CA MET A 196 -8.11 28.35 4.13
C MET A 196 -9.02 28.93 3.06
N ASP A 197 -8.42 29.26 1.92
CA ASP A 197 -9.11 29.55 0.67
C ASP A 197 -8.82 28.46 -0.36
N MET A 198 -9.68 28.33 -1.36
CA MET A 198 -9.47 27.43 -2.49
C MET A 198 -8.73 28.12 -3.63
N TYR A 199 -7.74 27.45 -4.18
CA TYR A 199 -6.88 27.91 -5.26
C TYR A 199 -6.90 26.91 -6.42
N PHE A 200 -6.65 27.40 -7.63
CA PHE A 200 -6.39 26.62 -8.82
C PHE A 200 -4.94 26.76 -9.26
N MET A 201 -4.33 25.67 -9.68
CA MET A 201 -3.03 25.66 -10.36
C MET A 201 -2.95 24.53 -11.38
N LYS A 202 -2.13 24.71 -12.42
CA LYS A 202 -1.94 23.70 -13.48
C LYS A 202 -0.48 23.66 -13.94
N LYS A 203 -0.12 22.56 -14.61
CA LYS A 203 1.17 22.46 -15.28
C LYS A 203 1.11 23.08 -16.68
N ASP A 204 2.19 23.74 -17.06
CA ASP A 204 2.42 24.13 -18.44
C ASP A 204 2.92 22.92 -19.29
N LYS A 205 3.13 23.15 -20.59
CA LYS A 205 3.63 22.10 -21.51
C LYS A 205 5.04 21.58 -21.16
N ALA A 206 5.80 22.31 -20.37
CA ALA A 206 7.13 21.90 -19.88
C ALA A 206 7.06 21.17 -18.54
N GLY A 207 5.85 20.96 -18.00
CA GLY A 207 5.62 20.29 -16.70
C GLY A 207 5.84 21.19 -15.48
N LYS A 208 5.98 22.51 -15.67
CA LYS A 208 6.16 23.48 -14.57
C LYS A 208 4.79 23.92 -14.04
N TRP A 209 4.63 23.92 -12.74
CA TRP A 209 3.43 24.41 -12.06
C TRP A 209 3.27 25.93 -12.17
N SER A 210 2.05 26.40 -12.43
CA SER A 210 1.68 27.81 -12.31
C SER A 210 1.71 28.29 -10.86
N ALA A 211 1.69 29.59 -10.63
CA ALA A 211 1.36 30.12 -9.31
C ALA A 211 -0.11 29.74 -8.95
N PRO A 212 -0.43 29.59 -7.64
CA PRO A 212 -1.81 29.43 -7.18
C PRO A 212 -2.65 30.66 -7.53
N GLU A 213 -3.84 30.45 -8.08
CA GLU A 213 -4.83 31.49 -8.37
C GLU A 213 -6.07 31.23 -7.51
N ALA A 214 -6.46 32.17 -6.66
CA ALA A 214 -7.67 32.02 -5.83
C ALA A 214 -8.91 31.87 -6.69
N LEU A 215 -9.81 30.95 -6.33
CA LEU A 215 -11.07 30.79 -7.02
C LEU A 215 -11.94 32.04 -6.86
N LYS A 216 -12.64 32.41 -7.94
CA LYS A 216 -13.49 33.58 -7.98
C LYS A 216 -14.95 33.24 -7.66
N GLY A 217 -15.71 34.25 -7.28
CA GLY A 217 -17.13 34.13 -6.95
C GLY A 217 -17.36 33.71 -5.51
N GLY A 218 -18.36 32.86 -5.27
CA GLY A 218 -18.75 32.43 -3.94
C GLY A 218 -17.98 31.21 -3.40
N ALA A 219 -16.90 30.77 -4.08
CA ALA A 219 -16.12 29.62 -3.67
C ALA A 219 -15.31 29.87 -2.39
N ASN A 220 -14.80 31.11 -2.23
CA ASN A 220 -14.06 31.54 -1.04
C ASN A 220 -14.91 32.54 -0.25
N ALA A 221 -14.89 32.42 1.07
CA ALA A 221 -15.61 33.29 2.01
C ALA A 221 -14.70 33.72 3.17
N GLU A 222 -15.27 34.13 4.31
CA GLU A 222 -14.50 34.72 5.42
C GLU A 222 -13.75 33.67 6.26
N PHE A 223 -14.22 32.40 6.22
CA PHE A 223 -13.64 31.30 7.01
C PHE A 223 -13.17 30.18 6.08
N HIS A 224 -12.90 28.99 6.62
CA HIS A 224 -12.34 27.89 5.82
C HIS A 224 -13.27 27.46 4.69
N ASP A 225 -12.67 27.39 3.50
CA ASP A 225 -13.19 26.77 2.28
C ASP A 225 -12.18 25.75 1.77
N ALA A 226 -12.60 24.47 1.62
CA ALA A 226 -11.65 23.39 1.35
C ALA A 226 -12.31 22.17 0.70
N PHE A 227 -11.50 21.20 0.28
CA PHE A 227 -11.86 19.87 -0.17
C PHE A 227 -12.94 19.86 -1.26
N PRO A 228 -12.65 20.42 -2.44
CA PRO A 228 -13.57 20.43 -3.56
C PRO A 228 -13.72 19.05 -4.20
N SER A 229 -14.90 18.76 -4.72
CA SER A 229 -15.18 17.62 -5.59
C SER A 229 -16.08 18.06 -6.73
N PHE A 230 -15.83 17.61 -7.94
CA PHE A 230 -16.49 18.10 -9.15
C PHE A 230 -17.39 17.06 -9.78
N THR A 231 -18.50 17.50 -10.38
CA THR A 231 -19.27 16.65 -11.29
C THR A 231 -18.46 16.31 -12.54
N PRO A 232 -18.76 15.21 -13.25
CA PRO A 232 -17.98 14.76 -14.42
C PRO A 232 -17.87 15.81 -15.53
N ASP A 233 -18.84 16.70 -15.66
CA ASP A 233 -18.83 17.82 -16.61
C ASP A 233 -18.03 19.03 -16.13
N GLY A 234 -17.55 19.01 -14.88
CA GLY A 234 -16.80 20.11 -14.26
C GLY A 234 -17.62 21.39 -14.01
N GLN A 235 -18.95 21.36 -14.18
CA GLN A 235 -19.81 22.56 -14.06
C GLN A 235 -20.37 22.76 -12.63
N THR A 236 -20.28 21.72 -11.80
CA THR A 236 -20.74 21.80 -10.41
C THR A 236 -19.62 21.33 -9.48
N MET A 237 -19.39 22.09 -8.43
CA MET A 237 -18.45 21.79 -7.36
C MET A 237 -19.20 21.58 -6.05
N TYR A 238 -18.89 20.51 -5.33
CA TYR A 238 -19.22 20.36 -3.91
C TYR A 238 -17.94 20.58 -3.10
N PHE A 239 -18.06 21.32 -1.99
CA PHE A 239 -16.89 21.66 -1.17
C PHE A 239 -17.28 21.82 0.30
N THR A 240 -16.30 21.82 1.17
CA THR A 240 -16.47 22.01 2.61
C THR A 240 -16.29 23.46 2.98
N ARG A 241 -17.18 23.99 3.82
CA ARG A 241 -17.09 25.34 4.41
C ARG A 241 -17.33 25.29 5.91
N THR A 242 -16.66 26.16 6.67
CA THR A 242 -17.06 26.46 8.05
C THR A 242 -18.41 27.15 8.05
N GLN A 243 -19.38 26.65 8.83
CA GLN A 243 -20.73 27.24 8.90
C GLN A 243 -20.67 28.70 9.30
N GLN A 244 -21.32 29.55 8.51
CA GLN A 244 -21.34 30.98 8.72
C GLN A 244 -22.69 31.59 8.34
N GLU A 245 -23.00 32.74 8.94
CA GLU A 245 -24.18 33.53 8.62
C GLU A 245 -23.86 35.03 8.79
N GLY A 246 -24.13 35.81 7.75
CA GLY A 246 -23.84 37.26 7.75
C GLY A 246 -22.37 37.63 8.02
N GLY A 247 -21.42 36.85 7.50
CA GLY A 247 -19.96 37.07 7.71
C GLY A 247 -19.49 36.75 9.13
N LYS A 248 -20.23 35.93 9.88
CA LYS A 248 -19.83 35.47 11.22
C LYS A 248 -19.95 33.95 11.28
N MET A 249 -19.05 33.31 12.04
CA MET A 249 -19.18 31.89 12.34
C MET A 249 -20.52 31.60 13.00
N LYS A 250 -21.21 30.59 12.50
CA LYS A 250 -22.41 30.05 13.15
C LYS A 250 -21.97 29.06 14.20
N LEU A 251 -22.32 29.34 15.44
CA LEU A 251 -21.97 28.49 16.58
C LEU A 251 -23.20 27.66 16.99
N ASN A 252 -22.95 26.39 17.32
CA ASN A 252 -23.95 25.52 17.95
C ASN A 252 -24.11 25.87 19.45
N LYS A 253 -24.96 25.08 20.18
CA LYS A 253 -25.23 25.29 21.61
C LYS A 253 -23.97 25.12 22.49
N GLU A 254 -22.93 24.48 21.98
CA GLU A 254 -21.68 24.19 22.66
C GLU A 254 -20.57 25.22 22.31
N ASN A 255 -20.92 26.31 21.59
CA ASN A 255 -20.01 27.33 21.06
C ASN A 255 -18.98 26.77 20.05
N VAL A 256 -19.34 25.74 19.33
CA VAL A 256 -18.53 25.15 18.27
C VAL A 256 -19.11 25.53 16.91
N SER A 257 -18.24 25.90 15.96
CA SER A 257 -18.63 26.06 14.56
C SER A 257 -18.41 24.75 13.82
N ASN A 258 -19.47 24.19 13.28
CA ASN A 258 -19.44 22.96 12.49
C ASN A 258 -19.08 23.22 11.02
N LEU A 259 -18.72 22.15 10.32
CA LEU A 259 -18.51 22.17 8.88
C LEU A 259 -19.81 21.85 8.14
N GLU A 260 -19.96 22.41 6.95
CA GLU A 260 -21.04 22.08 6.03
C GLU A 260 -20.53 21.82 4.62
N ILE A 261 -21.25 20.99 3.87
CA ILE A 261 -21.01 20.80 2.44
C ILE A 261 -21.87 21.79 1.67
N LEU A 262 -21.24 22.51 0.76
CA LEU A 262 -21.90 23.44 -0.15
C LEU A 262 -21.75 22.94 -1.59
N LYS A 263 -22.67 23.39 -2.44
CA LYS A 263 -22.67 23.21 -3.89
C LYS A 263 -22.52 24.56 -4.55
N ALA A 264 -21.68 24.68 -5.59
CA ALA A 264 -21.57 25.87 -6.42
C ALA A 264 -21.59 25.48 -7.91
N SER A 265 -22.08 26.39 -8.77
CA SER A 265 -22.10 26.23 -10.21
C SER A 265 -21.06 27.15 -10.86
N PHE A 266 -20.38 26.65 -11.90
CA PHE A 266 -19.42 27.44 -12.67
C PHE A 266 -20.14 28.20 -13.79
N VAL A 267 -20.14 29.53 -13.71
CA VAL A 267 -20.81 30.41 -14.67
C VAL A 267 -19.89 31.59 -14.98
N ASP A 268 -19.64 31.84 -16.26
CA ASP A 268 -18.84 32.98 -16.75
C ASP A 268 -17.44 33.14 -16.10
N GLY A 269 -16.81 32.02 -15.72
CA GLY A 269 -15.47 32.01 -15.11
C GLY A 269 -15.45 32.14 -13.60
N GLU A 270 -16.59 32.10 -12.95
CA GLU A 270 -16.74 32.23 -11.49
C GLU A 270 -17.62 31.11 -10.91
N TRP A 271 -17.39 30.76 -9.65
CA TRP A 271 -18.23 29.84 -8.89
C TRP A 271 -19.35 30.60 -8.20
N THR A 272 -20.58 30.38 -8.66
CA THR A 272 -21.78 31.10 -8.22
C THR A 272 -22.88 30.16 -7.76
N ASN A 273 -24.06 30.69 -7.39
CA ASN A 273 -25.21 29.91 -6.95
C ASN A 273 -24.86 28.92 -5.82
N VAL A 274 -24.21 29.45 -4.77
CA VAL A 274 -23.79 28.62 -3.63
C VAL A 274 -25.04 28.19 -2.83
N GLU A 275 -25.25 26.88 -2.73
CA GLU A 275 -26.38 26.24 -2.07
C GLU A 275 -25.89 25.25 -1.00
N SER A 276 -26.62 25.15 0.11
CA SER A 276 -26.35 24.21 1.18
C SER A 276 -26.79 22.78 0.80
N PHE A 277 -25.95 21.78 1.13
CA PHE A 277 -26.34 20.38 1.00
C PHE A 277 -27.51 20.06 1.94
N ILE A 278 -28.52 19.39 1.41
CA ILE A 278 -29.82 19.19 2.09
C ILE A 278 -29.69 18.46 3.45
N HIS A 279 -28.63 17.72 3.68
CA HIS A 279 -28.38 16.96 4.92
C HIS A 279 -27.39 17.63 5.87
N ASN A 280 -27.05 18.91 5.66
CA ASN A 280 -26.30 19.69 6.63
C ASN A 280 -27.11 19.95 7.90
N SER A 281 -26.43 20.13 9.02
CA SER A 281 -27.01 20.40 10.32
C SER A 281 -26.19 21.43 11.09
N PRO A 282 -26.80 22.28 11.91
CA PRO A 282 -26.07 23.12 12.84
C PRO A 282 -25.44 22.33 14.00
N ASP A 283 -25.90 21.11 14.28
CA ASP A 283 -25.52 20.33 15.47
C ASP A 283 -24.34 19.39 15.23
N PHE A 284 -23.96 19.15 13.97
CA PHE A 284 -22.82 18.29 13.59
C PHE A 284 -22.20 18.73 12.26
N SER A 285 -20.99 18.28 12.00
CA SER A 285 -20.23 18.56 10.80
C SER A 285 -20.54 17.58 9.68
N ASN A 286 -20.60 18.09 8.45
CA ASN A 286 -20.45 17.35 7.20
C ASN A 286 -19.30 18.00 6.41
N GLY A 287 -18.36 17.20 5.91
CA GLY A 287 -17.26 17.75 5.13
C GLY A 287 -16.61 16.70 4.23
N HIS A 288 -15.60 17.13 3.49
CA HIS A 288 -14.80 16.29 2.60
C HIS A 288 -15.67 15.53 1.58
N PRO A 289 -16.50 16.23 0.78
CA PRO A 289 -17.33 15.57 -0.23
C PRO A 289 -16.46 14.95 -1.31
N ALA A 290 -16.85 13.75 -1.77
CA ALA A 290 -16.24 13.05 -2.88
C ALA A 290 -17.31 12.40 -3.75
N LEU A 291 -17.40 12.81 -5.01
CA LEU A 291 -18.33 12.26 -5.96
C LEU A 291 -17.77 11.00 -6.63
N SER A 292 -18.63 10.03 -6.92
CA SER A 292 -18.33 8.95 -7.83
C SER A 292 -18.09 9.47 -9.26
N SER A 293 -17.42 8.66 -10.09
CA SER A 293 -17.10 9.00 -11.48
C SER A 293 -18.33 9.35 -12.34
N ASP A 294 -19.51 8.83 -12.00
CA ASP A 294 -20.78 9.15 -12.66
C ASP A 294 -21.53 10.33 -12.01
N GLY A 295 -20.99 10.91 -10.93
CA GLY A 295 -21.57 12.02 -10.17
C GLY A 295 -22.84 11.69 -9.39
N LYS A 296 -23.22 10.40 -9.27
CA LYS A 296 -24.50 9.97 -8.66
C LYS A 296 -24.37 9.43 -7.24
N THR A 297 -23.17 9.24 -6.73
CA THR A 297 -22.93 8.89 -5.34
C THR A 297 -21.97 9.91 -4.74
N MET A 298 -22.31 10.45 -3.58
CA MET A 298 -21.45 11.31 -2.79
C MET A 298 -21.02 10.56 -1.54
N PHE A 299 -19.71 10.45 -1.33
CA PHE A 299 -19.12 10.05 -0.06
C PHE A 299 -18.68 11.30 0.68
N PHE A 300 -18.77 11.28 1.99
CA PHE A 300 -18.37 12.42 2.82
C PHE A 300 -18.11 11.99 4.26
N SER A 301 -17.40 12.81 5.01
CA SER A 301 -17.11 12.61 6.42
C SER A 301 -18.14 13.34 7.28
N SER A 302 -18.58 12.73 8.39
CA SER A 302 -19.51 13.36 9.34
C SER A 302 -19.29 12.83 10.75
N ASP A 303 -19.44 13.73 11.75
CA ASP A 303 -19.47 13.42 13.17
C ASP A 303 -20.90 13.35 13.72
N ARG A 304 -21.90 13.13 12.83
CA ARG A 304 -23.31 13.01 13.19
C ARG A 304 -23.56 11.91 14.21
N PRO A 305 -24.52 12.10 15.14
CA PRO A 305 -24.87 11.09 16.14
C PRO A 305 -25.22 9.73 15.52
N GLY A 306 -24.79 8.65 16.19
CA GLY A 306 -25.03 7.27 15.75
C GLY A 306 -23.95 6.68 14.86
N GLY A 307 -22.80 7.36 14.70
CA GLY A 307 -21.58 6.82 14.10
C GLY A 307 -20.83 5.85 15.02
N TYR A 308 -19.68 5.37 14.54
CA TYR A 308 -18.80 4.44 15.24
C TYR A 308 -17.66 5.15 15.97
N GLY A 309 -17.27 6.34 15.49
CA GLY A 309 -16.11 7.05 15.99
C GLY A 309 -16.26 8.56 16.08
N ALA A 310 -15.13 9.23 16.10
CA ALA A 310 -15.08 10.69 16.14
C ALA A 310 -15.59 11.31 14.83
N THR A 311 -15.29 10.66 13.71
CA THR A 311 -15.78 11.03 12.37
C THR A 311 -15.86 9.78 11.52
N ASP A 312 -16.98 9.58 10.85
CA ASP A 312 -17.25 8.40 10.03
C ASP A 312 -17.45 8.79 8.55
N ILE A 313 -17.20 7.85 7.64
CA ILE A 313 -17.57 7.97 6.23
C ILE A 313 -19.01 7.54 6.03
N TYR A 314 -19.77 8.42 5.37
CA TYR A 314 -21.14 8.21 4.91
C TYR A 314 -21.22 8.28 3.40
N MET A 315 -22.27 7.71 2.82
CA MET A 315 -22.61 7.89 1.41
C MET A 315 -24.07 8.34 1.25
N SER A 316 -24.32 9.13 0.21
CA SER A 316 -25.67 9.51 -0.24
C SER A 316 -25.77 9.32 -1.75
N LYS A 317 -26.92 8.87 -2.24
CA LYS A 317 -27.17 8.65 -3.67
C LYS A 317 -28.07 9.74 -4.23
N TRP A 318 -27.77 10.16 -5.46
CA TRP A 318 -28.60 11.07 -6.23
C TRP A 318 -29.74 10.30 -6.89
N ASN A 319 -31.00 10.61 -6.55
CA ASN A 319 -32.16 9.91 -7.07
C ASN A 319 -32.77 10.55 -8.34
N GLY A 320 -32.09 11.55 -8.89
CA GLY A 320 -32.54 12.32 -10.07
C GLY A 320 -33.07 13.70 -9.73
N THR A 321 -33.46 13.96 -8.48
CA THR A 321 -34.02 15.25 -8.03
C THR A 321 -33.33 15.76 -6.76
N SER A 322 -32.93 14.89 -5.86
CA SER A 322 -32.29 15.24 -4.59
C SER A 322 -31.33 14.13 -4.15
N TRP A 323 -30.54 14.43 -3.15
CA TRP A 323 -29.69 13.46 -2.46
C TRP A 323 -30.53 12.68 -1.44
N ASP A 324 -30.41 11.33 -1.48
CA ASP A 324 -31.06 10.45 -0.51
C ASP A 324 -30.46 10.62 0.89
N ALA A 325 -31.17 10.12 1.92
CA ALA A 325 -30.65 10.13 3.29
C ALA A 325 -29.29 9.45 3.39
N PRO A 326 -28.30 10.05 4.08
CA PRO A 326 -26.98 9.49 4.24
C PRO A 326 -26.98 8.14 4.95
N VAL A 327 -26.16 7.21 4.44
CA VAL A 327 -25.96 5.87 4.98
C VAL A 327 -24.53 5.75 5.48
N ASN A 328 -24.34 5.35 6.75
CA ASN A 328 -23.03 5.05 7.31
C ASN A 328 -22.43 3.80 6.64
N LEU A 329 -21.15 3.81 6.27
CA LEU A 329 -20.51 2.67 5.61
C LEU A 329 -20.26 1.45 6.52
N GLY A 330 -20.55 1.58 7.81
CA GLY A 330 -20.52 0.49 8.77
C GLY A 330 -19.12 0.22 9.38
N PRO A 331 -19.06 -0.72 10.34
CA PRO A 331 -17.89 -0.92 11.20
C PRO A 331 -16.71 -1.62 10.51
N MET A 332 -16.84 -1.99 9.24
CA MET A 332 -15.73 -2.47 8.42
C MET A 332 -14.83 -1.30 7.99
N ILE A 333 -15.44 -0.17 7.67
CA ILE A 333 -14.77 1.06 7.23
C ILE A 333 -14.52 1.99 8.41
N ASN A 334 -15.57 2.25 9.20
CA ASN A 334 -15.56 3.21 10.29
C ASN A 334 -15.13 2.55 11.61
N THR A 335 -14.20 3.20 12.31
CA THR A 335 -13.63 2.76 13.58
C THR A 335 -14.05 3.70 14.71
N ALA A 336 -13.51 3.52 15.92
CA ALA A 336 -13.66 4.51 16.97
C ALA A 336 -12.75 5.77 16.80
N GLY A 337 -11.88 5.76 15.79
CA GLY A 337 -11.02 6.87 15.39
C GLY A 337 -11.73 7.88 14.48
N ARG A 338 -10.96 8.47 13.60
CA ARG A 338 -11.45 9.36 12.54
C ARG A 338 -11.29 8.68 11.20
N GLU A 339 -12.36 8.63 10.42
CA GLU A 339 -12.32 8.30 9.01
C GLU A 339 -12.72 9.56 8.22
N VAL A 340 -11.79 10.06 7.41
CA VAL A 340 -11.93 11.37 6.75
C VAL A 340 -11.44 11.34 5.30
N MET A 341 -11.81 12.38 4.53
CA MET A 341 -11.31 12.66 3.19
C MET A 341 -11.47 11.48 2.23
N PRO A 342 -12.71 10.96 2.07
CA PRO A 342 -12.98 9.92 1.09
C PRO A 342 -12.68 10.39 -0.33
N HIS A 343 -12.29 9.45 -1.21
CA HIS A 343 -12.12 9.67 -2.65
C HIS A 343 -12.42 8.38 -3.39
N ILE A 344 -13.16 8.45 -4.50
CA ILE A 344 -13.32 7.32 -5.41
C ILE A 344 -12.27 7.43 -6.50
N GLY A 345 -11.38 6.43 -6.54
CA GLY A 345 -10.37 6.31 -7.58
C GLY A 345 -10.98 5.90 -8.92
N PHE A 346 -10.22 6.08 -9.98
CA PHE A 346 -10.58 5.62 -11.33
C PHE A 346 -10.71 4.07 -11.40
N ASP A 347 -10.16 3.36 -10.43
CA ASP A 347 -10.25 1.90 -10.25
C ASP A 347 -11.50 1.49 -9.44
N ASP A 348 -12.45 2.39 -9.26
CA ASP A 348 -13.69 2.23 -8.49
C ASP A 348 -13.47 1.86 -7.01
N LYS A 349 -12.25 2.01 -6.49
CA LYS A 349 -12.00 1.86 -5.06
C LYS A 349 -12.30 3.13 -4.29
N LEU A 350 -12.79 2.94 -3.08
CA LEU A 350 -12.87 4.01 -2.09
C LEU A 350 -11.52 4.11 -1.37
N TYR A 351 -10.89 5.27 -1.48
CA TYR A 351 -9.74 5.69 -0.69
C TYR A 351 -10.22 6.60 0.43
N PHE A 352 -9.64 6.49 1.61
CA PHE A 352 -9.95 7.35 2.75
C PHE A 352 -8.77 7.37 3.72
N SER A 353 -8.74 8.35 4.61
CA SER A 353 -7.70 8.46 5.64
C SER A 353 -8.26 8.12 7.01
N SER A 354 -7.50 7.40 7.82
CA SER A 354 -7.91 6.96 9.15
C SER A 354 -6.75 6.97 10.15
N ASP A 355 -7.06 7.32 11.40
CA ASP A 355 -6.18 7.16 12.56
C ASP A 355 -6.65 6.08 13.54
N GLY A 356 -7.67 5.32 13.17
CA GLY A 356 -8.21 4.20 13.92
C GLY A 356 -7.84 2.82 13.35
N HIS A 357 -7.53 2.72 12.07
CA HIS A 357 -6.96 1.54 11.46
C HIS A 357 -5.45 1.45 11.70
N ALA A 358 -4.89 0.22 11.60
CA ALA A 358 -3.46 0.00 11.78
C ALA A 358 -2.63 0.65 10.66
N GLY A 359 -1.63 1.44 11.03
CA GLY A 359 -0.79 2.17 10.09
C GLY A 359 0.57 2.57 10.68
N LEU A 360 1.24 3.53 10.02
CA LEU A 360 2.55 4.04 10.43
C LEU A 360 2.46 5.13 11.50
N GLY A 361 1.33 5.84 11.59
CA GLY A 361 1.08 6.91 12.55
C GLY A 361 0.38 8.11 11.91
N GLY A 362 -0.25 8.96 12.74
CA GLY A 362 -1.11 10.02 12.22
C GLY A 362 -2.33 9.48 11.49
N LEU A 363 -2.76 10.19 10.44
CA LEU A 363 -3.72 9.70 9.46
C LEU A 363 -2.98 8.90 8.40
N ASP A 364 -3.35 7.67 8.18
CA ASP A 364 -2.88 6.84 7.07
C ASP A 364 -3.98 6.66 6.03
N ILE A 365 -3.61 6.53 4.76
CA ILE A 365 -4.53 6.29 3.64
C ILE A 365 -4.78 4.80 3.50
N PHE A 366 -6.06 4.46 3.34
CA PHE A 366 -6.56 3.11 3.11
C PHE A 366 -7.36 3.04 1.82
N SER A 367 -7.44 1.86 1.23
CA SER A 367 -8.31 1.57 0.08
C SER A 367 -9.20 0.37 0.36
N THR A 368 -10.42 0.41 -0.18
CA THR A 368 -11.38 -0.70 -0.12
C THR A 368 -12.21 -0.77 -1.39
N SER A 369 -12.72 -1.95 -1.71
CA SER A 369 -13.58 -2.19 -2.87
C SER A 369 -14.96 -2.65 -2.42
N GLN A 370 -15.99 -2.35 -3.21
CA GLN A 370 -17.34 -2.85 -3.00
C GLN A 370 -17.61 -4.05 -3.90
N ASN A 371 -17.98 -5.19 -3.31
CA ASN A 371 -18.35 -6.41 -4.02
C ASN A 371 -19.75 -6.85 -3.58
N GLY A 372 -20.70 -6.90 -4.51
CA GLY A 372 -22.08 -7.35 -4.22
C GLY A 372 -22.78 -6.55 -3.13
N GLY A 373 -22.48 -5.26 -3.00
CA GLY A 373 -23.05 -4.36 -2.00
C GLY A 373 -22.33 -4.31 -0.65
N SER A 374 -21.32 -5.17 -0.44
CA SER A 374 -20.50 -5.18 0.79
C SER A 374 -19.11 -4.64 0.55
N TRP A 375 -18.56 -3.89 1.51
CA TRP A 375 -17.20 -3.39 1.47
C TRP A 375 -16.19 -4.46 1.91
N SER A 376 -15.05 -4.52 1.24
CA SER A 376 -13.92 -5.36 1.66
C SER A 376 -13.21 -4.76 2.88
N MET A 377 -12.41 -5.57 3.59
CA MET A 377 -11.51 -5.06 4.63
C MET A 377 -10.60 -3.99 4.04
N PRO A 378 -10.50 -2.78 4.65
CA PRO A 378 -9.58 -1.75 4.18
C PRO A 378 -8.13 -2.21 4.19
N SER A 379 -7.40 -1.87 3.14
CA SER A 379 -5.97 -2.13 2.98
C SER A 379 -5.18 -0.83 3.07
N ASN A 380 -4.19 -0.78 3.95
CA ASN A 380 -3.26 0.35 4.03
C ASN A 380 -2.45 0.47 2.73
N VAL A 381 -2.38 1.65 2.11
CA VAL A 381 -1.65 1.86 0.84
C VAL A 381 -0.14 1.87 1.02
N LYS A 382 0.35 1.87 2.26
CA LYS A 382 1.75 1.74 2.67
C LYS A 382 2.65 2.91 2.26
N SER A 383 3.91 2.85 2.71
CA SER A 383 5.01 3.74 2.29
C SER A 383 5.32 3.53 0.79
N PRO A 384 5.70 4.57 0.03
CA PRO A 384 5.99 5.94 0.47
C PRO A 384 4.78 6.87 0.52
N ILE A 385 3.59 6.41 0.11
CA ILE A 385 2.36 7.23 0.15
C ILE A 385 2.06 7.57 1.59
N ASN A 386 1.90 6.56 2.45
CA ASN A 386 1.81 6.75 3.90
C ASN A 386 3.19 6.95 4.53
N SER A 387 3.24 7.77 5.57
CA SER A 387 4.39 8.05 6.42
C SER A 387 4.00 7.89 7.90
N SER A 388 4.85 8.33 8.82
CA SER A 388 4.49 8.40 10.24
C SER A 388 3.69 9.63 10.63
N ASP A 389 3.58 10.60 9.72
CA ASP A 389 2.85 11.85 9.87
C ASP A 389 1.44 11.72 9.28
N ASP A 390 0.63 12.79 9.31
CA ASP A 390 -0.69 12.74 8.68
C ASP A 390 -0.55 12.69 7.15
N ASP A 391 -1.13 11.67 6.52
CA ASP A 391 -1.23 11.48 5.09
C ASP A 391 -2.70 11.37 4.67
N PHE A 392 -3.15 12.19 3.71
CA PHE A 392 -4.56 12.28 3.36
C PHE A 392 -4.81 12.84 1.95
N SER A 393 -6.07 12.82 1.50
CA SER A 393 -6.49 13.33 0.18
C SER A 393 -5.70 12.74 -0.97
N PHE A 394 -5.63 11.41 -1.01
CA PHE A 394 -4.93 10.69 -2.08
C PHE A 394 -5.81 10.57 -3.33
N THR A 395 -5.24 10.94 -4.49
CA THR A 395 -5.89 10.77 -5.80
C THR A 395 -4.89 10.22 -6.82
N LEU A 396 -5.40 9.56 -7.86
CA LEU A 396 -4.64 9.17 -9.05
C LEU A 396 -5.43 9.54 -10.32
N ASP A 397 -4.72 9.70 -11.44
CA ASP A 397 -5.32 9.88 -12.77
C ASP A 397 -5.97 8.59 -13.30
N ALA A 398 -6.65 8.69 -14.44
CA ALA A 398 -7.34 7.56 -15.05
C ALA A 398 -6.40 6.40 -15.46
N GLU A 399 -5.13 6.67 -15.68
CA GLU A 399 -4.09 5.70 -15.97
C GLU A 399 -3.47 5.09 -14.71
N GLY A 400 -3.80 5.61 -13.52
CA GLY A 400 -3.22 5.20 -12.23
C GLY A 400 -1.74 5.54 -12.07
N LYS A 401 -1.24 6.51 -12.83
CA LYS A 401 0.19 6.82 -12.90
C LYS A 401 0.61 8.12 -12.24
N ILE A 402 -0.24 9.12 -12.29
CA ILE A 402 0.04 10.43 -11.71
C ILE A 402 -1.12 10.83 -10.82
N GLY A 403 -0.80 11.41 -9.67
CA GLY A 403 -1.80 11.88 -8.74
C GLY A 403 -1.22 12.82 -7.71
N ASN A 404 -1.91 12.96 -6.60
CA ASN A 404 -1.43 13.73 -5.47
C ASN A 404 -1.76 13.06 -4.14
N VAL A 405 -1.01 13.44 -3.13
CA VAL A 405 -1.28 13.16 -1.72
C VAL A 405 -0.95 14.41 -0.91
N THR A 406 -1.73 14.71 0.09
CA THR A 406 -1.36 15.68 1.11
C THR A 406 -0.66 14.97 2.26
N SER A 407 0.44 15.53 2.74
CA SER A 407 1.19 14.96 3.86
C SER A 407 1.83 16.04 4.73
N SER A 408 1.83 15.82 6.03
CA SER A 408 2.51 16.70 6.99
C SER A 408 3.97 16.30 7.28
N ARG A 409 4.55 15.37 6.49
CA ARG A 409 5.95 14.89 6.62
C ARG A 409 7.04 15.97 6.55
N SER A 410 6.73 17.14 5.99
CA SER A 410 7.60 18.32 5.98
C SER A 410 7.43 19.22 7.19
N GLY A 411 6.60 18.84 8.17
CA GLY A 411 6.25 19.61 9.38
C GLY A 411 5.03 20.52 9.23
N VAL A 412 4.49 20.65 8.01
CA VAL A 412 3.24 21.33 7.65
C VAL A 412 2.55 20.55 6.54
N ASP A 413 1.24 20.76 6.39
CA ASP A 413 0.45 20.06 5.36
C ASP A 413 0.79 20.60 3.98
N MET A 414 1.38 19.75 3.15
CA MET A 414 1.79 20.07 1.79
C MET A 414 1.34 19.00 0.80
N MET A 415 1.05 19.42 -0.41
CA MET A 415 0.73 18.52 -1.52
C MET A 415 2.00 17.95 -2.13
N TYR A 416 1.98 16.64 -2.37
CA TYR A 416 3.01 15.92 -3.10
C TYR A 416 2.40 15.31 -4.36
N GLU A 417 3.07 15.49 -5.48
CA GLU A 417 2.76 14.75 -6.69
C GLU A 417 3.18 13.30 -6.50
N VAL A 418 2.27 12.38 -6.74
CA VAL A 418 2.52 10.93 -6.72
C VAL A 418 2.77 10.50 -8.16
N ILE A 419 3.92 9.91 -8.44
CA ILE A 419 4.29 9.41 -9.77
C ILE A 419 4.51 7.91 -9.63
N TYR A 420 3.64 7.10 -10.25
CA TYR A 420 3.83 5.67 -10.35
C TYR A 420 4.90 5.36 -11.41
N LYS A 421 5.89 4.59 -11.02
CA LYS A 421 6.91 4.03 -11.91
C LYS A 421 6.69 2.52 -12.01
N ASP A 422 6.81 1.97 -13.19
CA ASP A 422 6.79 0.52 -13.34
C ASP A 422 7.80 -0.11 -12.37
N LEU A 423 7.30 -0.98 -11.49
CA LEU A 423 8.15 -1.69 -10.56
C LEU A 423 9.10 -2.60 -11.34
N VAL A 424 10.40 -2.37 -11.21
CA VAL A 424 11.44 -3.12 -11.91
C VAL A 424 12.35 -3.79 -10.89
N ILE A 425 12.41 -5.11 -10.95
CA ILE A 425 13.22 -5.93 -10.05
C ILE A 425 14.54 -6.31 -10.73
N PRO A 426 15.69 -5.95 -10.17
CA PRO A 426 16.97 -6.41 -10.68
C PRO A 426 17.17 -7.89 -10.38
N VAL A 427 17.58 -8.66 -11.38
CA VAL A 427 17.79 -10.11 -11.27
C VAL A 427 19.17 -10.48 -11.83
N GLU A 428 19.93 -11.22 -11.06
CA GLU A 428 21.19 -11.87 -11.46
C GLU A 428 20.94 -13.37 -11.63
N VAL A 429 20.98 -13.85 -12.86
CA VAL A 429 20.78 -15.26 -13.19
C VAL A 429 22.14 -15.93 -13.31
N CYS A 430 22.35 -17.04 -12.60
CA CYS A 430 23.55 -17.85 -12.65
C CYS A 430 23.48 -18.95 -13.71
N LEU A 431 24.55 -19.11 -14.46
CA LEU A 431 24.76 -20.19 -15.41
C LEU A 431 26.03 -20.96 -15.04
N LEU A 432 25.90 -22.26 -14.89
CA LEU A 432 27.01 -23.14 -14.56
C LEU A 432 27.05 -24.34 -15.50
N ASP A 433 28.24 -24.77 -15.85
CA ASP A 433 28.45 -26.09 -16.45
C ASP A 433 28.03 -27.17 -15.45
N LYS A 434 27.24 -28.14 -15.91
CA LYS A 434 26.58 -29.12 -15.05
C LYS A 434 27.56 -30.03 -14.31
N GLU A 435 28.66 -30.42 -14.97
CA GLU A 435 29.63 -31.36 -14.43
C GLU A 435 30.74 -30.63 -13.64
N SER A 436 31.38 -29.64 -14.25
CA SER A 436 32.51 -28.94 -13.65
C SER A 436 32.09 -27.86 -12.64
N ARG A 437 30.80 -27.46 -12.63
CA ARG A 437 30.25 -26.36 -11.82
C ARG A 437 30.93 -25.01 -12.07
N LYS A 438 31.69 -24.88 -13.16
CA LYS A 438 32.33 -23.63 -13.57
C LYS A 438 31.33 -22.70 -14.23
N PRO A 439 31.55 -21.37 -14.17
CA PRO A 439 30.72 -20.40 -14.88
C PRO A 439 30.58 -20.70 -16.37
N ALA A 440 29.36 -20.71 -16.90
CA ALA A 440 29.08 -20.85 -18.33
C ALA A 440 28.79 -19.48 -18.94
N SER A 441 29.60 -19.06 -19.93
CA SER A 441 29.53 -17.72 -20.52
C SER A 441 29.10 -17.74 -21.99
N GLY A 442 28.67 -16.57 -22.51
CA GLY A 442 28.38 -16.39 -23.94
C GLY A 442 27.06 -17.00 -24.40
N LEU A 443 26.18 -17.38 -23.50
CA LEU A 443 24.85 -17.91 -23.81
C LEU A 443 23.79 -16.83 -23.69
N MET A 444 22.84 -16.81 -24.63
CA MET A 444 21.65 -15.97 -24.50
C MET A 444 20.70 -16.57 -23.47
N VAL A 445 20.37 -15.75 -22.48
CA VAL A 445 19.40 -16.07 -21.43
C VAL A 445 18.12 -15.29 -21.70
N TYR A 446 17.01 -15.95 -21.54
CA TYR A 446 15.66 -15.41 -21.78
C TYR A 446 14.86 -15.45 -20.50
N ALA A 447 14.11 -14.40 -20.26
CA ALA A 447 13.10 -14.31 -19.21
C ALA A 447 11.74 -14.10 -19.87
N THR A 448 10.89 -15.12 -19.88
CA THR A 448 9.57 -15.09 -20.46
C THR A 448 8.53 -14.84 -19.38
N ASN A 449 7.79 -13.75 -19.47
CA ASN A 449 6.68 -13.44 -18.58
C ASN A 449 5.52 -14.42 -18.88
N LYS A 450 5.09 -15.17 -17.86
CA LYS A 450 4.05 -16.21 -18.00
C LYS A 450 2.63 -15.64 -18.17
N ASP A 451 2.41 -14.40 -17.73
CA ASP A 451 1.07 -13.79 -17.74
C ASP A 451 0.75 -13.11 -19.08
N ASN A 452 1.77 -12.58 -19.80
CA ASN A 452 1.57 -11.86 -21.06
C ASN A 452 2.46 -12.32 -22.23
N GLY A 453 3.35 -13.29 -22.00
CA GLY A 453 4.24 -13.83 -23.03
C GLY A 453 5.41 -12.93 -23.44
N GLN A 454 5.58 -11.75 -22.82
CA GLN A 454 6.72 -10.87 -23.12
C GLN A 454 8.04 -11.56 -22.79
N VAL A 455 9.02 -11.42 -23.68
CA VAL A 455 10.35 -12.03 -23.55
C VAL A 455 11.41 -10.95 -23.47
N ASP A 456 12.16 -10.94 -22.36
CA ASP A 456 13.38 -10.17 -22.20
C ASP A 456 14.57 -11.10 -22.39
N SER A 457 15.69 -10.59 -22.93
CA SER A 457 16.90 -11.42 -23.12
C SER A 457 18.17 -10.65 -22.86
N THR A 458 19.18 -11.37 -22.38
CA THR A 458 20.53 -10.83 -22.14
C THR A 458 21.58 -11.94 -22.28
N MET A 459 22.82 -11.57 -22.55
CA MET A 459 23.92 -12.53 -22.70
C MET A 459 24.63 -12.72 -21.35
N ALA A 460 24.95 -13.97 -21.01
CA ALA A 460 25.75 -14.28 -19.85
C ALA A 460 27.20 -13.82 -20.03
N GLY A 461 27.73 -13.09 -19.06
CA GLY A 461 29.11 -12.60 -19.03
C GLY A 461 30.14 -13.70 -18.77
N SER A 462 31.43 -13.33 -18.75
CA SER A 462 32.52 -14.25 -18.46
C SER A 462 32.50 -14.87 -17.05
N ASP A 463 31.73 -14.26 -16.15
CA ASP A 463 31.46 -14.73 -14.80
C ASP A 463 30.30 -15.73 -14.71
N GLY A 464 29.68 -16.09 -15.86
CA GLY A 464 28.53 -16.97 -15.92
C GLY A 464 27.25 -16.33 -15.38
N LYS A 465 27.13 -15.01 -15.43
CA LYS A 465 25.95 -14.28 -14.92
C LYS A 465 25.26 -13.50 -16.02
N ALA A 466 23.94 -13.55 -15.99
CA ALA A 466 23.07 -12.75 -16.87
C ALA A 466 22.24 -11.80 -16.00
N TYR A 467 22.20 -10.51 -16.37
CA TYR A 467 21.56 -9.46 -15.59
C TYR A 467 20.30 -8.98 -16.28
N PHE A 468 19.18 -8.99 -15.54
CA PHE A 468 17.89 -8.53 -16.00
C PHE A 468 17.35 -7.40 -15.12
N ARG A 469 16.45 -6.63 -15.71
CA ARG A 469 15.56 -5.68 -15.02
C ARG A 469 14.12 -6.08 -15.36
N LEU A 470 13.58 -7.06 -14.63
CA LEU A 470 12.25 -7.63 -14.88
C LEU A 470 11.15 -6.79 -14.23
N LYS A 471 9.99 -6.70 -14.87
CA LYS A 471 8.82 -6.09 -14.24
C LYS A 471 8.44 -6.85 -12.97
N GLY A 472 8.07 -6.10 -11.92
CA GLY A 472 7.59 -6.66 -10.66
C GLY A 472 6.18 -7.24 -10.77
N ASN A 473 5.82 -8.07 -9.79
CA ASN A 473 4.51 -8.68 -9.63
C ASN A 473 4.13 -9.74 -10.69
N PHE A 474 5.11 -10.30 -11.39
CA PHE A 474 4.91 -11.34 -12.41
C PHE A 474 5.68 -12.61 -12.10
N ASN A 475 5.28 -13.70 -12.77
CA ASN A 475 6.05 -14.94 -12.82
C ASN A 475 6.75 -15.07 -14.17
N TYR A 476 7.99 -15.54 -14.14
CA TYR A 476 8.83 -15.70 -15.32
C TYR A 476 9.32 -17.12 -15.45
N THR A 477 9.43 -17.62 -16.68
CA THR A 477 10.27 -18.76 -17.00
C THR A 477 11.63 -18.25 -17.44
N ILE A 478 12.70 -18.70 -16.77
CA ILE A 478 14.08 -18.36 -17.10
C ILE A 478 14.71 -19.56 -17.79
N ASN A 479 15.23 -19.36 -19.00
CA ASN A 479 15.95 -20.38 -19.74
C ASN A 479 17.13 -19.80 -20.50
N ALA A 480 18.07 -20.65 -20.91
CA ALA A 480 19.08 -20.29 -21.88
C ALA A 480 18.83 -21.08 -23.18
N ARG A 481 19.24 -20.54 -24.31
CA ARG A 481 19.17 -21.23 -25.61
C ARG A 481 20.55 -21.32 -26.23
N SER A 482 20.90 -22.52 -26.69
CA SER A 482 22.17 -22.78 -27.33
C SER A 482 21.99 -23.80 -28.46
N ALA A 483 22.74 -23.62 -29.54
CA ALA A 483 22.86 -24.63 -30.60
C ALA A 483 23.90 -25.70 -30.26
N ALA A 484 24.74 -25.46 -29.24
CA ALA A 484 25.90 -26.30 -28.90
C ALA A 484 25.75 -27.05 -27.55
N PHE A 485 24.81 -26.62 -26.69
CA PHE A 485 24.68 -27.17 -25.33
C PHE A 485 23.21 -27.43 -25.00
N LEU A 486 22.97 -28.46 -24.20
CA LEU A 486 21.66 -28.67 -23.53
C LEU A 486 21.57 -27.74 -22.33
N THR A 487 20.40 -27.13 -22.13
CA THR A 487 20.13 -26.22 -21.04
C THR A 487 18.81 -26.59 -20.32
N ASN A 488 18.75 -26.34 -19.03
CA ASN A 488 17.51 -26.45 -18.27
C ASN A 488 16.76 -25.10 -18.23
N SER A 489 15.64 -25.09 -17.54
CA SER A 489 14.90 -23.87 -17.19
C SER A 489 14.41 -23.92 -15.75
N PHE A 490 14.07 -22.76 -15.19
CA PHE A 490 13.41 -22.67 -13.89
C PHE A 490 12.40 -21.51 -13.85
N GLU A 491 11.52 -21.54 -12.86
CA GLU A 491 10.57 -20.48 -12.63
C GLU A 491 11.09 -19.48 -11.59
N LEU A 492 10.90 -18.19 -11.88
CA LEU A 492 11.24 -17.08 -11.02
C LEU A 492 10.01 -16.20 -10.79
N SER A 493 9.71 -15.90 -9.53
CA SER A 493 8.67 -14.93 -9.18
C SER A 493 9.29 -13.60 -8.78
N THR A 494 8.80 -12.51 -9.34
CA THR A 494 9.07 -11.14 -8.89
C THR A 494 7.98 -10.59 -7.98
N LYS A 495 6.95 -11.41 -7.67
CA LYS A 495 5.90 -11.07 -6.70
C LYS A 495 6.51 -10.93 -5.30
N ASP A 496 6.08 -9.93 -4.58
CA ASP A 496 6.56 -9.64 -3.23
C ASP A 496 8.08 -9.45 -3.10
N ARG A 497 8.74 -9.02 -4.19
CA ARG A 497 10.18 -8.73 -4.23
C ARG A 497 10.47 -7.23 -4.22
N SER A 498 11.50 -6.84 -3.48
CA SER A 498 11.96 -5.45 -3.42
C SER A 498 12.86 -5.10 -4.61
N CYS A 499 12.59 -3.95 -5.23
CA CYS A 499 13.48 -3.37 -6.25
C CYS A 499 14.83 -2.89 -5.70
N ALA A 500 14.94 -2.71 -4.37
CA ALA A 500 16.19 -2.34 -3.71
C ALA A 500 17.15 -3.53 -3.53
N GLN A 501 16.67 -4.75 -3.80
CA GLN A 501 17.46 -5.97 -3.64
C GLN A 501 17.54 -6.73 -4.97
N VAL A 502 18.76 -7.12 -5.34
CA VAL A 502 18.98 -7.98 -6.50
C VAL A 502 18.57 -9.41 -6.15
N ILE A 503 17.68 -10.01 -6.93
CA ILE A 503 17.42 -11.44 -6.84
C ILE A 503 18.64 -12.15 -7.45
N LYS A 504 19.39 -12.86 -6.62
CA LYS A 504 20.54 -13.68 -7.07
C LYS A 504 20.10 -15.13 -7.11
N THR A 505 19.95 -15.69 -8.30
CA THR A 505 19.40 -17.04 -8.44
C THR A 505 20.32 -18.12 -7.91
N CYS A 506 21.64 -17.88 -7.86
CA CYS A 506 22.60 -18.76 -7.19
C CYS A 506 22.30 -18.93 -5.71
N ASP A 507 21.96 -17.84 -5.01
CA ASP A 507 21.67 -17.85 -3.58
C ASP A 507 20.34 -18.57 -3.28
N GLU A 508 19.42 -18.62 -4.25
CA GLU A 508 18.14 -19.33 -4.17
C GLU A 508 18.21 -20.77 -4.70
N SER A 509 19.41 -21.28 -4.97
CA SER A 509 19.64 -22.62 -5.57
C SER A 509 18.95 -22.82 -6.92
N LYS A 510 18.67 -21.73 -7.65
CA LYS A 510 18.10 -21.72 -9.00
C LYS A 510 19.18 -21.38 -10.02
N VAL A 511 19.69 -22.38 -10.67
CA VAL A 511 20.81 -22.25 -11.60
C VAL A 511 20.43 -22.78 -12.97
N LEU A 512 20.80 -22.04 -14.03
CA LEU A 512 20.78 -22.58 -15.38
C LEU A 512 22.00 -23.49 -15.55
N GLU A 513 21.74 -24.78 -15.75
CA GLU A 513 22.77 -25.77 -16.00
C GLU A 513 22.97 -25.95 -17.50
N VAL A 514 24.20 -26.01 -17.91
CA VAL A 514 24.66 -26.19 -19.29
C VAL A 514 25.38 -27.51 -19.39
N GLU A 515 24.98 -28.39 -20.29
CA GLU A 515 25.56 -29.72 -20.50
C GLU A 515 25.95 -29.87 -21.98
N ALA A 516 27.17 -30.33 -22.23
CA ALA A 516 27.60 -30.68 -23.60
C ALA A 516 26.75 -31.86 -24.10
N PRO A 517 26.22 -31.80 -25.35
CA PRO A 517 25.42 -32.88 -25.88
C PRO A 517 26.27 -34.14 -26.11
N ASP A 518 25.89 -35.23 -25.49
CA ASP A 518 26.48 -36.55 -25.74
C ASP A 518 25.57 -37.34 -26.68
N PHE A 519 25.99 -37.44 -27.95
CA PHE A 519 25.23 -38.18 -28.97
C PHE A 519 25.31 -39.71 -28.85
N ALA A 520 26.22 -40.20 -28.01
CA ALA A 520 26.31 -41.63 -27.72
C ALA A 520 25.47 -42.08 -26.52
N LYS A 521 25.07 -41.14 -25.70
CA LYS A 521 24.31 -41.37 -24.46
C LYS A 521 22.84 -41.60 -24.71
N GLU A 522 22.29 -42.63 -24.06
CA GLU A 522 20.86 -42.78 -23.88
C GLU A 522 20.43 -42.02 -22.63
N TYR A 523 19.46 -41.13 -22.79
CA TYR A 523 18.84 -40.41 -21.69
C TYR A 523 17.56 -41.15 -21.30
N ASP A 524 17.53 -41.69 -20.09
CA ASP A 524 16.34 -42.32 -19.55
C ASP A 524 15.25 -41.26 -19.29
N ILE A 525 14.10 -41.42 -19.88
CA ILE A 525 12.90 -40.74 -19.45
C ILE A 525 12.31 -41.64 -18.33
N ARG A 526 12.73 -41.34 -17.08
CA ARG A 526 12.33 -42.19 -15.92
C ARG A 526 10.80 -42.21 -15.77
N ASP A 527 10.28 -43.36 -15.33
CA ASP A 527 8.87 -43.51 -14.93
C ASP A 527 7.84 -43.37 -16.06
N ILE A 528 8.21 -43.60 -17.32
CA ILE A 528 7.22 -43.83 -18.38
C ILE A 528 6.78 -45.29 -18.32
N TYR A 529 5.73 -45.53 -17.57
CA TYR A 529 5.13 -46.84 -17.46
C TYR A 529 3.95 -46.98 -18.42
N TYR A 530 3.79 -48.16 -18.97
CA TYR A 530 2.63 -48.55 -19.78
C TYR A 530 1.91 -49.67 -19.09
N ASP A 531 0.57 -49.72 -19.24
CA ASP A 531 -0.18 -50.88 -18.84
C ASP A 531 0.26 -52.12 -19.66
N TYR A 532 0.08 -53.29 -19.07
CA TYR A 532 0.39 -54.53 -19.76
C TYR A 532 -0.30 -54.56 -21.11
N ASN A 533 0.45 -54.87 -22.15
CA ASN A 533 -0.05 -54.94 -23.53
C ASN A 533 -0.68 -53.65 -24.09
N LYS A 534 -0.33 -52.48 -23.55
CA LYS A 534 -0.81 -51.17 -24.02
C LYS A 534 0.33 -50.21 -24.35
N TRP A 535 0.01 -49.20 -25.20
CA TRP A 535 0.92 -48.11 -25.61
C TRP A 535 0.33 -46.74 -25.32
N ASN A 536 -0.83 -46.65 -24.69
CA ASN A 536 -1.41 -45.36 -24.28
C ASN A 536 -0.58 -44.74 -23.16
N ILE A 537 -0.30 -43.40 -23.28
CA ILE A 537 0.39 -42.65 -22.24
C ILE A 537 -0.53 -42.57 -21.01
N ARG A 538 -0.02 -42.99 -19.87
CA ARG A 538 -0.70 -42.92 -18.58
C ARG A 538 -0.54 -41.50 -18.01
N PRO A 539 -1.42 -41.02 -17.09
CA PRO A 539 -1.29 -39.70 -16.46
C PRO A 539 0.02 -39.46 -15.71
N ASP A 540 0.56 -40.49 -15.06
CA ASP A 540 1.86 -40.46 -14.38
C ASP A 540 3.03 -40.33 -15.37
N ALA A 541 2.98 -41.02 -16.50
CA ALA A 541 3.95 -40.90 -17.58
C ALA A 541 3.89 -39.51 -18.27
N ALA A 542 2.72 -38.90 -18.36
CA ALA A 542 2.54 -37.58 -18.95
C ALA A 542 3.38 -36.53 -18.25
N ILE A 543 3.47 -36.53 -16.91
CA ILE A 543 4.29 -35.62 -16.12
C ILE A 543 5.77 -35.71 -16.51
N GLN A 544 6.29 -36.88 -16.80
CA GLN A 544 7.68 -37.06 -17.20
C GLN A 544 7.91 -36.66 -18.68
N LEU A 545 6.91 -36.89 -19.52
CA LEU A 545 6.96 -36.45 -20.91
C LEU A 545 6.88 -34.91 -21.05
N ASP A 546 6.18 -34.23 -20.15
CA ASP A 546 6.19 -32.76 -20.11
C ASP A 546 7.59 -32.20 -19.81
N LYS A 547 8.43 -32.91 -19.04
CA LYS A 547 9.84 -32.54 -18.86
C LYS A 547 10.64 -32.69 -20.16
N LEU A 548 10.36 -33.72 -20.95
CA LEU A 548 10.98 -33.89 -22.27
C LEU A 548 10.53 -32.78 -23.23
N VAL A 549 9.24 -32.44 -23.22
CA VAL A 549 8.71 -31.31 -24.02
C VAL A 549 9.44 -30.02 -23.64
N THR A 550 9.53 -29.71 -22.34
CA THR A 550 10.28 -28.53 -21.84
C THR A 550 11.75 -28.54 -22.26
N LEU A 551 12.41 -29.70 -22.21
CA LEU A 551 13.80 -29.83 -22.70
C LEU A 551 13.89 -29.49 -24.18
N LEU A 552 12.97 -29.99 -25.02
CA LEU A 552 12.95 -29.73 -26.46
C LEU A 552 12.60 -28.28 -26.80
N GLU A 553 11.72 -27.64 -26.03
CA GLU A 553 11.40 -26.21 -26.15
C GLU A 553 12.61 -25.33 -25.83
N ASN A 554 13.33 -25.64 -24.78
CA ASN A 554 14.55 -24.90 -24.39
C ASN A 554 15.69 -25.12 -25.39
N ASN A 555 15.67 -26.22 -26.15
CA ASN A 555 16.72 -26.61 -27.09
C ASN A 555 16.15 -26.81 -28.49
N PRO A 556 15.72 -25.74 -29.21
CA PRO A 556 14.94 -25.85 -30.44
C PRO A 556 15.74 -26.44 -31.63
N THR A 557 17.05 -26.48 -31.57
CA THR A 557 17.91 -26.98 -32.65
C THR A 557 18.18 -28.47 -32.56
N PHE A 558 17.98 -29.08 -31.39
CA PHE A 558 18.26 -30.51 -31.21
C PHE A 558 17.16 -31.37 -31.79
N LYS A 559 17.58 -32.48 -32.38
CA LYS A 559 16.72 -33.57 -32.82
C LYS A 559 16.94 -34.77 -31.89
N ILE A 560 15.92 -35.57 -31.71
CA ILE A 560 16.00 -36.79 -30.88
C ILE A 560 15.45 -38.00 -31.59
N GLU A 561 16.00 -39.16 -31.24
CA GLU A 561 15.38 -40.48 -31.50
C GLU A 561 14.78 -40.98 -30.18
N LEU A 562 13.50 -41.32 -30.21
CA LEU A 562 12.76 -41.93 -29.11
C LEU A 562 12.80 -43.46 -29.26
N GLY A 563 13.45 -44.13 -28.33
CA GLY A 563 13.59 -45.58 -28.26
C GLY A 563 12.69 -46.17 -27.20
N SER A 564 11.87 -47.19 -27.52
CA SER A 564 11.09 -47.91 -26.52
C SER A 564 11.46 -49.38 -26.52
N HIS A 565 11.40 -49.98 -25.33
CA HIS A 565 11.76 -51.35 -25.06
C HIS A 565 10.60 -52.11 -24.39
N THR A 566 10.61 -53.43 -24.50
CA THR A 566 9.71 -54.33 -23.78
C THR A 566 10.51 -55.23 -22.87
N ASP A 567 9.83 -55.92 -21.95
CA ASP A 567 10.37 -57.10 -21.33
C ASP A 567 10.33 -58.26 -22.31
N CYS A 568 10.91 -59.40 -21.93
CA CYS A 568 11.09 -60.57 -22.76
C CYS A 568 9.83 -61.48 -22.86
N ARG A 569 8.71 -61.13 -22.27
CA ARG A 569 7.48 -61.89 -22.32
C ARG A 569 6.74 -61.64 -23.63
N GLY A 570 6.53 -62.69 -24.41
CA GLY A 570 5.85 -62.63 -25.71
C GLY A 570 6.74 -63.11 -26.86
N SER A 571 6.29 -62.95 -28.11
CA SER A 571 7.15 -63.22 -29.26
C SER A 571 7.99 -61.99 -29.61
N GLU A 572 9.16 -62.21 -30.15
CA GLU A 572 10.06 -61.14 -30.60
C GLU A 572 9.35 -60.17 -31.57
N GLU A 573 8.61 -60.70 -32.55
CA GLU A 573 7.84 -59.92 -33.51
C GLU A 573 6.77 -59.06 -32.81
N TYR A 574 6.10 -59.63 -31.84
CA TYR A 574 5.08 -58.94 -31.04
C TYR A 574 5.73 -57.80 -30.22
N ASN A 575 6.81 -58.09 -29.51
CA ASN A 575 7.55 -57.12 -28.70
C ASN A 575 8.16 -56.00 -29.53
N GLN A 576 8.65 -56.32 -30.73
CA GLN A 576 9.11 -55.30 -31.70
C GLN A 576 7.98 -54.33 -32.06
N LYS A 577 6.81 -54.83 -32.41
CA LYS A 577 5.66 -53.98 -32.78
C LYS A 577 5.09 -53.19 -31.59
N LEU A 578 5.05 -53.79 -30.42
CA LEU A 578 4.60 -53.12 -29.20
C LEU A 578 5.52 -51.95 -28.82
N SER A 579 6.81 -52.16 -28.84
CA SER A 579 7.80 -51.09 -28.55
C SER A 579 7.74 -49.96 -29.58
N GLU A 580 7.57 -50.28 -30.87
CA GLU A 580 7.39 -49.27 -31.91
C GLU A 580 6.12 -48.42 -31.67
N ASN A 581 4.99 -49.02 -31.31
CA ASN A 581 3.76 -48.31 -31.00
C ASN A 581 3.91 -47.41 -29.78
N ARG A 582 4.68 -47.83 -28.77
CA ARG A 582 5.01 -46.98 -27.58
C ARG A 582 5.84 -45.76 -27.97
N ALA A 583 6.90 -45.95 -28.74
CA ALA A 583 7.73 -44.86 -29.24
C ALA A 583 6.90 -43.86 -30.09
N LYS A 584 6.03 -44.36 -30.97
CA LYS A 584 5.09 -43.53 -31.74
C LYS A 584 4.14 -42.72 -30.86
N ALA A 585 3.63 -43.33 -29.75
CA ALA A 585 2.77 -42.62 -28.82
C ALA A 585 3.47 -41.44 -28.14
N VAL A 586 4.75 -41.56 -27.80
CA VAL A 586 5.57 -40.47 -27.25
C VAL A 586 5.79 -39.35 -28.30
N VAL A 587 6.11 -39.72 -29.54
CA VAL A 587 6.21 -38.71 -30.64
C VAL A 587 4.91 -37.94 -30.78
N LYS A 588 3.78 -38.64 -30.82
CA LYS A 588 2.45 -38.01 -30.90
C LYS A 588 2.20 -37.07 -29.70
N TYR A 589 2.61 -37.48 -28.51
CA TYR A 589 2.48 -36.67 -27.30
C TYR A 589 3.25 -35.36 -27.41
N CYS A 590 4.50 -35.42 -27.85
CA CYS A 590 5.35 -34.22 -28.06
C CYS A 590 4.80 -33.32 -29.19
N THR A 591 4.33 -33.92 -30.30
CA THR A 591 3.77 -33.15 -31.43
C THR A 591 2.48 -32.43 -31.05
N LEU A 592 1.65 -33.01 -30.19
CA LEU A 592 0.44 -32.34 -29.67
C LEU A 592 0.74 -31.18 -28.72
N ARG A 593 2.02 -30.99 -28.36
CA ARG A 593 2.56 -29.88 -27.57
C ARG A 593 3.51 -29.01 -28.37
N ASP A 594 3.25 -28.86 -29.65
CA ASP A 594 3.91 -27.95 -30.59
C ASP A 594 5.41 -28.24 -30.84
N ILE A 595 5.91 -29.45 -30.50
CA ILE A 595 7.25 -29.85 -30.94
C ILE A 595 7.21 -30.27 -32.43
N ASP A 596 8.06 -29.64 -33.25
CA ASP A 596 8.14 -29.91 -34.69
C ASP A 596 8.41 -31.43 -34.93
N PRO A 597 7.54 -32.15 -35.64
CA PRO A 597 7.72 -33.58 -35.95
C PRO A 597 9.06 -33.90 -36.65
N LYS A 598 9.63 -32.97 -37.40
CA LYS A 598 10.92 -33.12 -38.06
C LYS A 598 12.10 -33.25 -37.10
N ARG A 599 11.89 -32.92 -35.86
CA ARG A 599 12.88 -33.06 -34.77
C ARG A 599 12.80 -34.40 -34.06
N LEU A 600 11.77 -35.19 -34.36
CA LEU A 600 11.44 -36.39 -33.61
C LEU A 600 11.51 -37.60 -34.54
N THR A 601 12.40 -38.54 -34.24
CA THR A 601 12.39 -39.88 -34.83
C THR A 601 12.03 -40.91 -33.77
N PHE A 602 11.62 -42.10 -34.17
CA PHE A 602 11.28 -43.14 -33.21
C PHE A 602 11.77 -44.52 -33.68
N LYS A 603 12.06 -45.39 -32.71
CA LYS A 603 12.46 -46.77 -32.96
C LYS A 603 11.97 -47.69 -31.84
N GLY A 604 11.37 -48.82 -32.22
CA GLY A 604 11.12 -49.91 -31.30
C GLY A 604 12.35 -50.82 -31.26
N TYR A 605 12.71 -51.24 -30.07
CA TYR A 605 13.83 -52.13 -29.84
C TYR A 605 13.38 -53.51 -29.35
N GLY A 606 12.07 -53.71 -29.15
CA GLY A 606 11.54 -54.94 -28.58
C GLY A 606 12.24 -55.31 -27.27
N GLU A 607 12.53 -56.57 -27.12
CA GLU A 607 13.28 -57.17 -26.02
C GLU A 607 14.81 -57.26 -26.27
N SER A 608 15.27 -56.83 -27.45
CA SER A 608 16.68 -57.07 -27.93
C SER A 608 17.74 -56.36 -27.08
N VAL A 609 17.40 -55.35 -26.29
CA VAL A 609 18.30 -54.59 -25.46
C VAL A 609 17.77 -54.53 -24.02
N PRO A 610 17.86 -55.63 -23.26
CA PRO A 610 17.41 -55.63 -21.87
C PRO A 610 18.34 -54.77 -20.99
N LYS A 611 17.77 -54.16 -19.95
CA LYS A 611 18.50 -53.43 -18.91
C LYS A 611 18.68 -54.30 -17.65
N SER A 612 17.82 -55.30 -17.49
CA SER A 612 17.96 -56.33 -16.49
C SER A 612 18.99 -57.35 -16.89
N ALA A 613 19.66 -57.93 -15.92
CA ALA A 613 20.65 -59.00 -16.15
C ALA A 613 20.09 -60.40 -15.93
N CYS A 614 18.76 -60.53 -15.73
CA CYS A 614 18.12 -61.78 -15.42
C CYS A 614 17.76 -62.59 -16.69
N VAL A 615 17.63 -63.89 -16.56
CA VAL A 615 17.08 -64.77 -17.60
C VAL A 615 15.56 -64.64 -17.56
N CYS A 616 14.90 -64.58 -18.74
CA CYS A 616 13.50 -64.21 -18.88
C CYS A 616 12.53 -64.95 -17.95
N GLU A 617 12.74 -66.25 -17.82
CA GLU A 617 11.88 -67.15 -17.03
C GLU A 617 12.04 -66.96 -15.51
N THR A 618 13.11 -66.30 -15.08
CA THR A 618 13.46 -66.15 -13.66
C THR A 618 13.42 -64.67 -13.18
N CYS A 619 13.13 -63.75 -14.09
CA CYS A 619 13.07 -62.31 -13.74
C CYS A 619 11.90 -62.03 -12.80
N THR A 620 12.09 -61.12 -11.88
CA THR A 620 11.06 -60.50 -11.04
C THR A 620 10.27 -59.47 -11.82
N GLU A 621 9.09 -59.10 -11.36
CA GLU A 621 8.30 -58.02 -11.98
C GLU A 621 9.03 -56.69 -11.96
N GLU A 622 9.86 -56.42 -10.95
CA GLU A 622 10.70 -55.20 -10.86
C GLU A 622 11.79 -55.20 -11.94
N GLU A 623 12.39 -56.37 -12.28
CA GLU A 623 13.38 -56.49 -13.33
C GLU A 623 12.75 -56.33 -14.71
N TRP A 624 11.59 -56.96 -14.97
CA TRP A 624 10.82 -56.71 -16.18
C TRP A 624 10.39 -55.27 -16.32
N GLN A 625 10.06 -54.59 -15.20
CA GLN A 625 9.72 -53.16 -15.22
C GLN A 625 10.91 -52.28 -15.66
N LYS A 626 12.14 -52.62 -15.32
CA LYS A 626 13.35 -51.93 -15.81
C LYS A 626 13.52 -52.04 -17.31
N ASP A 627 13.13 -53.19 -17.91
CA ASP A 627 13.19 -53.40 -19.35
C ASP A 627 12.09 -52.68 -20.11
N ARG A 628 10.89 -52.53 -19.55
CA ARG A 628 9.79 -51.74 -20.11
C ARG A 628 10.03 -50.26 -19.96
N ARG A 629 10.91 -49.70 -20.77
CA ARG A 629 11.33 -48.29 -20.68
C ARG A 629 11.23 -47.54 -22.01
N THR A 630 11.19 -46.25 -21.92
CA THR A 630 11.40 -45.34 -23.06
C THR A 630 12.61 -44.43 -22.80
N VAL A 631 13.46 -44.31 -23.79
CA VAL A 631 14.68 -43.51 -23.76
C VAL A 631 14.70 -42.52 -24.93
N PHE A 632 15.54 -41.50 -24.88
CA PHE A 632 15.85 -40.74 -26.06
C PHE A 632 17.37 -40.59 -26.26
N LYS A 633 17.78 -40.46 -27.54
CA LYS A 633 19.15 -40.09 -27.94
C LYS A 633 19.09 -38.79 -28.71
N LEU A 634 20.12 -37.98 -28.55
CA LEU A 634 20.34 -36.81 -29.41
C LEU A 634 20.78 -37.30 -30.79
N VAL A 635 20.24 -36.70 -31.85
CA VAL A 635 20.58 -37.00 -33.25
C VAL A 635 21.20 -35.78 -33.88
N LYS A 636 22.25 -35.96 -34.69
CA LYS A 636 22.94 -34.87 -35.42
C LYS A 636 22.10 -34.26 -36.53
#